data_f85dbe847a6872d1731621365e2d64e5
#
_entry.id   f85dbe847a6872d1731621365e2d64e5
#
_cell.length_a   1.000
_cell.length_b   1.000
_cell.length_c   1.000
_cell.angle_alpha   90.00
_cell.angle_beta   90.00
_cell.angle_gamma   90.00
#
_symmetry.space_group_name_H-M   'P 1'
#
loop_
_entity.id
_entity.type
_entity.pdbx_description
1 polymer ?
#
loop_
_entity_poly.entity_id
_entity_poly.type
_entity_poly.pdbx_seq_one_letter_code
_entity_poly.pdbx_strand_id
1 'polypeptide(L)'
;WITNPFEPHITNGRLYGRGASDMKTAISSFMVATEIFLEENKFAFDGTISFLITILRRRGEAEFGTKSLIKWIKSKKKKIDYCLVGEPTNPNRLGEMIKIGRRGSINFLLEVLGEQGHVAYPEKADNPIDNLEKIFKELHKPFDSGSKRFQPTKLIITSIDSSNFTSNIIPGKVEIRFNVRFNDKFNSQQVINLIKKRIKSVTTKYKLSSKVSGESFFNYSNILTDSLVRSIKTVTRCNPILSTTGGTSDARFISEICPVVEFGLVGKTMHKVNEMVEIRSINKLTKIYHQFIKNIFLKNEFNK
;
A
#
# COMPACT_ATOMS: atom_id res chain seq x y z
N TRP A 1 8.32 15.80 -17.91
CA TRP A 1 7.30 16.73 -17.43
C TRP A 1 7.13 17.87 -18.41
N ILE A 2 5.90 18.31 -18.63
CA ILE A 2 5.59 19.47 -19.47
C ILE A 2 5.93 20.77 -18.71
N THR A 3 5.76 20.77 -17.38
CA THR A 3 6.11 21.87 -16.47
C THR A 3 7.08 21.38 -15.40
N ASN A 4 7.75 22.28 -14.67
CA ASN A 4 8.59 21.92 -13.55
C ASN A 4 7.74 21.17 -12.48
N PRO A 5 8.07 19.91 -12.15
CA PRO A 5 7.27 19.11 -11.21
C PRO A 5 7.27 19.65 -9.77
N PHE A 6 8.19 20.53 -9.43
CA PHE A 6 8.34 21.09 -8.08
C PHE A 6 7.73 22.48 -7.93
N GLU A 7 7.21 23.05 -9.02
CA GLU A 7 6.45 24.29 -9.05
C GLU A 7 4.99 24.02 -9.39
N PRO A 8 4.02 24.52 -8.61
CA PRO A 8 2.62 24.29 -8.87
C PRO A 8 2.18 25.02 -10.15
N HIS A 9 1.65 24.30 -11.10
CA HIS A 9 1.11 24.87 -12.32
C HIS A 9 -0.39 24.58 -12.45
N ILE A 10 -1.18 25.65 -12.60
CA ILE A 10 -2.64 25.52 -12.76
C ILE A 10 -3.01 25.90 -14.18
N THR A 11 -3.64 24.94 -14.88
CA THR A 11 -4.20 25.17 -16.21
C THR A 11 -5.43 24.30 -16.42
N ASN A 12 -6.42 24.82 -17.17
CA ASN A 12 -7.67 24.11 -17.48
C ASN A 12 -8.34 23.43 -16.28
N GLY A 13 -8.36 24.11 -15.13
CA GLY A 13 -8.99 23.60 -13.89
C GLY A 13 -8.24 22.44 -13.23
N ARG A 14 -6.98 22.23 -13.56
CA ARG A 14 -6.10 21.18 -13.02
C ARG A 14 -4.85 21.78 -12.41
N LEU A 15 -4.45 21.22 -11.28
CA LEU A 15 -3.17 21.50 -10.61
C LEU A 15 -2.17 20.40 -11.00
N TYR A 16 -1.06 20.78 -11.62
CA TYR A 16 0.05 19.90 -11.98
C TYR A 16 1.20 20.10 -10.99
N GLY A 17 1.85 19.00 -10.63
CA GLY A 17 3.04 18.98 -9.77
C GLY A 17 3.25 17.62 -9.11
N ARG A 18 4.48 17.33 -8.70
CA ARG A 18 4.79 16.11 -7.96
C ARG A 18 4.15 16.15 -6.57
N GLY A 19 3.33 15.13 -6.26
CA GLY A 19 2.55 15.05 -5.03
C GLY A 19 1.18 15.72 -5.14
N ALA A 20 0.78 16.23 -6.32
CA ALA A 20 -0.54 16.83 -6.50
C ALA A 20 -1.65 15.80 -6.25
N SER A 21 -1.50 14.57 -6.71
CA SER A 21 -2.43 13.47 -6.43
C SER A 21 -1.99 12.67 -5.19
N ASP A 22 -0.70 12.40 -5.05
CA ASP A 22 -0.12 11.49 -4.06
C ASP A 22 0.99 12.17 -3.24
N MET A 23 0.64 12.79 -2.11
CA MET A 23 -0.69 13.06 -1.52
C MET A 23 -0.70 14.45 -0.85
N LYS A 24 0.17 15.39 -1.29
CA LYS A 24 0.31 16.73 -0.66
C LYS A 24 -1.01 17.49 -0.62
N THR A 25 -1.80 17.39 -1.70
CA THR A 25 -3.11 18.05 -1.75
C THR A 25 -4.10 17.48 -0.75
N ALA A 26 -4.05 16.15 -0.48
CA ALA A 26 -4.88 15.57 0.56
C ALA A 26 -4.51 16.09 1.95
N ILE A 27 -3.20 16.26 2.22
CA ILE A 27 -2.70 16.88 3.46
C ILE A 27 -3.25 18.30 3.59
N SER A 28 -3.07 19.15 2.57
CA SER A 28 -3.58 20.52 2.57
C SER A 28 -5.09 20.58 2.74
N SER A 29 -5.84 19.70 2.05
CA SER A 29 -7.31 19.61 2.19
C SER A 29 -7.72 19.26 3.62
N PHE A 30 -6.97 18.39 4.29
CA PHE A 30 -7.27 18.02 5.68
C PHE A 30 -6.94 19.16 6.65
N MET A 31 -5.84 19.89 6.42
CA MET A 31 -5.48 21.07 7.23
C MET A 31 -6.55 22.15 7.14
N VAL A 32 -6.97 22.52 5.92
CA VAL A 32 -8.04 23.52 5.71
C VAL A 32 -9.37 23.05 6.29
N ALA A 33 -9.72 21.76 6.14
CA ALA A 33 -10.93 21.21 6.74
C ALA A 33 -10.93 21.30 8.27
N THR A 34 -9.76 21.11 8.88
CA THR A 34 -9.58 21.25 10.34
C THR A 34 -9.68 22.70 10.77
N GLU A 35 -9.07 23.64 10.04
CA GLU A 35 -9.18 25.07 10.29
C GLU A 35 -10.63 25.52 10.29
N ILE A 36 -11.39 25.21 9.24
CA ILE A 36 -12.82 25.52 9.15
C ILE A 36 -13.60 24.93 10.34
N PHE A 37 -13.33 23.67 10.70
CA PHE A 37 -13.99 23.04 11.84
C PHE A 37 -13.70 23.74 13.16
N LEU A 38 -12.46 24.14 13.39
CA LEU A 38 -12.05 24.84 14.61
C LEU A 38 -12.72 26.22 14.71
N GLU A 39 -12.75 26.98 13.62
CA GLU A 39 -13.40 28.29 13.54
C GLU A 39 -14.92 28.19 13.78
N GLU A 40 -15.61 27.27 13.11
CA GLU A 40 -17.06 27.03 13.29
C GLU A 40 -17.41 26.68 14.74
N ASN A 41 -16.55 25.96 15.44
CA ASN A 41 -16.77 25.53 16.82
C ASN A 41 -16.07 26.44 17.85
N LYS A 42 -15.57 27.60 17.43
CA LYS A 42 -14.86 28.56 18.31
C LYS A 42 -13.75 27.91 19.13
N PHE A 43 -13.03 26.95 18.50
CA PHE A 43 -11.97 26.12 19.12
C PHE A 43 -12.45 25.27 20.32
N ALA A 44 -13.77 25.10 20.52
CA ALA A 44 -14.34 24.31 21.59
C ALA A 44 -14.89 22.97 21.05
N PHE A 45 -14.17 21.87 21.31
CA PHE A 45 -14.60 20.51 21.02
C PHE A 45 -13.89 19.53 21.96
N ASP A 46 -14.53 18.38 22.21
CA ASP A 46 -13.97 17.35 23.06
C ASP A 46 -13.10 16.39 22.25
N GLY A 47 -11.78 16.53 22.37
CA GLY A 47 -10.83 15.65 21.70
C GLY A 47 -9.57 16.34 21.19
N THR A 48 -8.84 15.65 20.33
CA THR A 48 -7.59 16.13 19.73
C THR A 48 -7.50 15.69 18.29
N ILE A 49 -7.17 16.62 17.39
CA ILE A 49 -6.82 16.34 16.00
C ILE A 49 -5.29 16.41 15.86
N SER A 50 -4.69 15.33 15.37
CA SER A 50 -3.23 15.24 15.20
C SER A 50 -2.87 14.96 13.75
N PHE A 51 -1.91 15.68 13.22
CA PHE A 51 -1.35 15.45 11.88
C PHE A 51 -0.06 14.64 11.99
N LEU A 52 -0.08 13.42 11.44
CA LEU A 52 1.08 12.55 11.34
C LEU A 52 1.68 12.69 9.94
N ILE A 53 2.55 13.67 9.76
CA ILE A 53 3.17 13.97 8.46
C ILE A 53 4.57 13.38 8.43
N THR A 54 4.81 12.48 7.47
CA THR A 54 6.11 11.84 7.28
C THR A 54 6.61 12.02 5.85
N ILE A 55 7.92 12.13 5.69
CA ILE A 55 8.58 12.16 4.39
C ILE A 55 9.22 10.80 4.17
N LEU A 56 8.72 10.04 3.21
CA LEU A 56 9.38 8.81 2.76
C LEU A 56 10.64 9.17 1.96
N ARG A 57 11.82 9.11 2.59
CA ARG A 57 13.08 9.11 1.84
C ARG A 57 13.28 7.75 1.19
N ARG A 58 13.31 7.76 -0.14
CA ARG A 58 13.70 6.71 -1.11
C ARG A 58 13.60 5.25 -0.66
N ARG A 59 12.86 4.46 -1.46
CA ARG A 59 12.91 3.00 -1.64
C ARG A 59 13.19 2.18 -0.37
N GLY A 60 12.15 1.89 0.41
CA GLY A 60 12.18 0.77 1.37
C GLY A 60 12.65 1.09 2.77
N GLU A 61 13.04 2.33 3.08
CA GLU A 61 13.47 2.75 4.42
C GLU A 61 12.31 3.35 5.24
N ALA A 62 11.27 2.54 5.42
CA ALA A 62 10.17 2.90 6.34
C ALA A 62 10.64 3.07 7.81
N GLU A 63 11.91 2.79 8.09
CA GLU A 63 12.47 2.91 9.44
C GLU A 63 12.49 4.36 9.94
N PHE A 64 12.69 5.34 9.06
CA PHE A 64 12.77 6.76 9.40
C PHE A 64 11.47 7.55 9.18
N GLY A 65 10.39 6.86 8.76
CA GLY A 65 9.09 7.46 8.50
C GLY A 65 8.06 7.07 9.55
N THR A 66 6.93 6.56 9.10
CA THR A 66 5.78 6.20 9.93
C THR A 66 6.12 5.20 11.03
N LYS A 67 7.03 4.25 10.81
CA LYS A 67 7.48 3.31 11.87
C LYS A 67 8.12 4.02 13.06
N SER A 68 9.01 4.99 12.83
CA SER A 68 9.64 5.77 13.90
C SER A 68 8.61 6.59 14.66
N LEU A 69 7.66 7.18 13.95
CA LEU A 69 6.56 7.93 14.55
C LEU A 69 5.69 7.03 15.44
N ILE A 70 5.35 5.83 14.98
CA ILE A 70 4.61 4.84 15.79
C ILE A 70 5.39 4.44 17.04
N LYS A 71 6.70 4.19 16.93
CA LYS A 71 7.55 3.91 18.09
C LYS A 71 7.54 5.08 19.09
N TRP A 72 7.63 6.31 18.61
CA TRP A 72 7.56 7.50 19.45
C TRP A 72 6.19 7.64 20.13
N ILE A 73 5.07 7.46 19.41
CA ILE A 73 3.71 7.47 19.98
C ILE A 73 3.59 6.45 21.12
N LYS A 74 4.03 5.21 20.87
CA LYS A 74 4.04 4.13 21.86
C LYS A 74 4.92 4.50 23.08
N SER A 75 6.11 5.08 22.87
CA SER A 75 7.01 5.49 23.96
C SER A 75 6.43 6.61 24.83
N LYS A 76 5.63 7.50 24.24
CA LYS A 76 4.93 8.58 24.95
C LYS A 76 3.58 8.15 25.55
N LYS A 77 3.22 6.86 25.42
CA LYS A 77 1.93 6.30 25.87
C LYS A 77 0.71 7.09 25.36
N LYS A 78 0.86 7.73 24.19
CA LYS A 78 -0.24 8.47 23.57
C LYS A 78 -1.22 7.50 22.94
N LYS A 79 -2.51 7.69 23.23
CA LYS A 79 -3.60 6.93 22.63
C LYS A 79 -4.08 7.66 21.37
N ILE A 80 -4.31 6.91 20.31
CA ILE A 80 -5.00 7.37 19.09
C ILE A 80 -6.23 6.49 18.93
N ASP A 81 -7.40 7.10 18.81
CA ASP A 81 -8.65 6.35 18.71
C ASP A 81 -8.95 5.97 17.25
N TYR A 82 -8.67 6.84 16.30
CA TYR A 82 -8.92 6.63 14.86
C TYR A 82 -7.86 7.31 14.01
N CYS A 83 -7.63 6.77 12.81
CA CYS A 83 -6.78 7.42 11.81
C CYS A 83 -7.43 7.39 10.43
N LEU A 84 -7.35 8.52 9.73
CA LEU A 84 -7.65 8.64 8.31
C LEU A 84 -6.38 8.98 7.54
N VAL A 85 -6.01 8.12 6.58
CA VAL A 85 -4.84 8.34 5.71
C VAL A 85 -5.32 8.89 4.37
N GLY A 86 -4.73 10.01 3.92
CA GLY A 86 -5.12 10.74 2.71
C GLY A 86 -4.59 10.17 1.39
N GLU A 87 -4.28 8.88 1.34
CA GLU A 87 -3.81 8.19 0.13
C GLU A 87 -4.83 8.27 -1.02
N PRO A 88 -4.39 8.38 -2.29
CA PRO A 88 -5.29 8.42 -3.45
C PRO A 88 -5.96 7.06 -3.67
N THR A 89 -7.14 6.90 -3.11
CA THR A 89 -7.90 5.63 -3.12
C THR A 89 -8.88 5.48 -4.27
N ASN A 90 -9.27 6.58 -4.89
CA ASN A 90 -10.32 6.59 -5.90
C ASN A 90 -9.75 6.29 -7.30
N PRO A 91 -10.26 5.28 -8.04
CA PRO A 91 -9.73 4.94 -9.36
C PRO A 91 -10.10 5.95 -10.44
N ASN A 92 -11.36 6.44 -10.52
CA ASN A 92 -11.83 7.28 -11.61
C ASN A 92 -12.44 8.60 -11.15
N ARG A 93 -13.22 8.60 -10.07
CA ARG A 93 -13.91 9.79 -9.55
C ARG A 93 -13.84 9.84 -8.03
N LEU A 94 -13.81 11.04 -7.48
CA LEU A 94 -13.80 11.24 -6.04
C LEU A 94 -15.10 10.72 -5.39
N GLY A 95 -14.96 9.98 -4.30
CA GLY A 95 -16.08 9.37 -3.57
C GLY A 95 -16.40 7.95 -3.99
N GLU A 96 -15.61 7.35 -4.87
CA GLU A 96 -15.86 6.02 -5.43
C GLU A 96 -15.41 4.89 -4.51
N MET A 97 -14.32 5.10 -3.72
CA MET A 97 -13.70 4.01 -2.97
C MET A 97 -13.02 4.45 -1.68
N ILE A 98 -13.31 3.73 -0.60
CA ILE A 98 -12.59 3.79 0.68
C ILE A 98 -11.74 2.51 0.79
N LYS A 99 -10.49 2.64 1.24
CA LYS A 99 -9.70 1.47 1.63
C LYS A 99 -9.87 1.23 3.13
N ILE A 100 -10.38 0.05 3.45
CA ILE A 100 -10.64 -0.40 4.82
C ILE A 100 -9.70 -1.54 5.24
N GLY A 101 -8.69 -1.81 4.42
CA GLY A 101 -7.66 -2.81 4.65
C GLY A 101 -6.76 -2.96 3.45
N ARG A 102 -5.64 -3.63 3.64
CA ARG A 102 -4.69 -3.96 2.57
C ARG A 102 -4.13 -5.36 2.76
N ARG A 103 -3.83 -6.02 1.65
CA ARG A 103 -3.09 -7.29 1.67
C ARG A 103 -1.67 -7.05 2.15
N GLY A 104 -1.10 -8.05 2.82
CA GLY A 104 0.31 -8.11 3.15
C GLY A 104 1.18 -8.23 1.89
N SER A 105 2.48 -7.97 2.04
CA SER A 105 3.43 -8.01 0.93
C SER A 105 4.80 -8.48 1.39
N ILE A 106 5.36 -9.46 0.66
CA ILE A 106 6.71 -9.95 0.85
C ILE A 106 7.42 -9.95 -0.48
N ASN A 107 8.64 -9.41 -0.51
CA ASN A 107 9.56 -9.53 -1.63
C ASN A 107 10.52 -10.68 -1.37
N PHE A 108 10.77 -11.48 -2.38
CA PHE A 108 11.68 -12.61 -2.34
C PHE A 108 12.79 -12.46 -3.38
N LEU A 109 13.97 -12.95 -3.01
CA LEU A 109 15.06 -13.27 -3.92
C LEU A 109 15.40 -14.75 -3.72
N LEU A 110 15.19 -15.54 -4.77
CA LEU A 110 15.56 -16.94 -4.86
C LEU A 110 16.77 -17.07 -5.76
N GLU A 111 17.85 -17.64 -5.24
CA GLU A 111 19.01 -18.07 -6.01
C GLU A 111 18.92 -19.59 -6.14
N VAL A 112 18.76 -20.09 -7.36
CA VAL A 112 18.87 -21.51 -7.67
C VAL A 112 20.34 -21.76 -8.02
N LEU A 113 20.97 -22.68 -7.31
CA LEU A 113 22.40 -22.97 -7.42
C LEU A 113 22.64 -24.19 -8.29
N GLY A 114 23.67 -24.13 -9.08
CA GLY A 114 24.17 -25.21 -9.92
C GLY A 114 25.71 -25.23 -9.93
N GLU A 115 26.27 -25.82 -10.96
CA GLU A 115 27.71 -25.86 -11.22
C GLU A 115 27.98 -25.42 -12.66
N GLN A 116 28.81 -24.38 -12.81
CA GLN A 116 29.17 -23.83 -14.11
C GLN A 116 29.95 -24.84 -14.93
N GLY A 117 29.66 -24.90 -16.24
CA GLY A 117 30.41 -25.77 -17.15
C GLY A 117 30.28 -25.38 -18.61
N HIS A 118 30.97 -26.11 -19.47
CA HIS A 118 30.90 -25.92 -20.91
C HIS A 118 29.68 -26.67 -21.47
N VAL A 119 28.89 -26.06 -22.34
CA VAL A 119 27.64 -26.65 -22.90
C VAL A 119 27.89 -27.95 -23.69
N ALA A 120 29.11 -28.14 -24.21
CA ALA A 120 29.48 -29.40 -24.91
C ALA A 120 29.71 -30.59 -23.97
N TYR A 121 29.81 -30.34 -22.64
CA TYR A 121 30.06 -31.34 -21.62
C TYR A 121 29.05 -31.18 -20.47
N PRO A 122 27.75 -31.29 -20.74
CA PRO A 122 26.72 -31.01 -19.73
C PRO A 122 26.76 -31.96 -18.54
N GLU A 123 27.35 -33.17 -18.72
CA GLU A 123 27.56 -34.17 -17.65
C GLU A 123 28.59 -33.74 -16.59
N LYS A 124 29.38 -32.70 -16.87
CA LYS A 124 30.38 -32.09 -15.95
C LYS A 124 29.85 -30.78 -15.30
N ALA A 125 28.57 -30.50 -15.44
CA ALA A 125 27.97 -29.30 -14.93
C ALA A 125 26.65 -29.64 -14.23
N ASP A 126 26.08 -28.68 -13.52
CA ASP A 126 24.70 -28.75 -12.99
C ASP A 126 23.97 -27.49 -13.39
N ASN A 127 23.08 -27.62 -14.36
CA ASN A 127 22.41 -26.46 -14.91
C ASN A 127 21.22 -26.04 -14.02
N PRO A 128 21.29 -24.90 -13.31
CA PRO A 128 20.19 -24.45 -12.46
C PRO A 128 18.93 -24.08 -13.25
N ILE A 129 19.06 -23.81 -14.56
CA ILE A 129 17.92 -23.47 -15.44
C ILE A 129 16.98 -24.66 -15.60
N ASP A 130 17.50 -25.88 -15.62
CA ASP A 130 16.69 -27.08 -15.84
C ASP A 130 15.63 -27.34 -14.74
N ASN A 131 15.84 -26.74 -13.56
CA ASN A 131 14.88 -26.81 -12.46
C ASN A 131 13.79 -25.73 -12.51
N LEU A 132 13.95 -24.70 -13.35
CA LEU A 132 13.06 -23.53 -13.32
C LEU A 132 11.61 -23.86 -13.66
N GLU A 133 11.37 -24.70 -14.65
CA GLU A 133 10.00 -25.13 -15.01
C GLU A 133 9.28 -25.72 -13.81
N LYS A 134 9.92 -26.67 -13.14
CA LYS A 134 9.36 -27.34 -11.95
C LYS A 134 9.15 -26.37 -10.79
N ILE A 135 10.13 -25.49 -10.55
CA ILE A 135 10.04 -24.45 -9.51
C ILE A 135 8.87 -23.52 -9.79
N PHE A 136 8.70 -23.05 -11.04
CA PHE A 136 7.58 -22.16 -11.40
C PHE A 136 6.23 -22.85 -11.27
N LYS A 137 6.13 -24.11 -11.68
CA LYS A 137 4.92 -24.91 -11.49
C LYS A 137 4.53 -25.01 -10.01
N GLU A 138 5.48 -25.26 -9.13
CA GLU A 138 5.25 -25.29 -7.68
C GLU A 138 4.90 -23.92 -7.10
N LEU A 139 5.63 -22.86 -7.50
CA LEU A 139 5.39 -21.50 -7.01
C LEU A 139 4.02 -20.97 -7.43
N HIS A 140 3.53 -21.31 -8.63
CA HIS A 140 2.23 -20.85 -9.14
C HIS A 140 1.03 -21.65 -8.63
N LYS A 141 1.24 -22.73 -7.86
CA LYS A 141 0.11 -23.41 -7.20
C LYS A 141 -0.70 -22.41 -6.38
N PRO A 142 -2.05 -22.47 -6.44
CA PRO A 142 -2.88 -21.58 -5.64
C PRO A 142 -2.51 -21.60 -4.16
N PHE A 143 -2.59 -20.46 -3.50
CA PHE A 143 -2.43 -20.37 -2.05
C PHE A 143 -3.78 -20.57 -1.36
N ASP A 144 -4.80 -19.90 -1.87
CA ASP A 144 -6.17 -19.87 -1.35
C ASP A 144 -7.14 -19.31 -2.41
N SER A 145 -8.43 -19.32 -2.10
CA SER A 145 -9.52 -18.77 -2.91
C SER A 145 -9.94 -17.34 -2.51
N GLY A 146 -9.18 -16.70 -1.63
CA GLY A 146 -9.58 -15.43 -1.02
C GLY A 146 -10.42 -15.60 0.24
N SER A 147 -10.85 -14.49 0.81
CA SER A 147 -11.78 -14.41 1.93
C SER A 147 -12.95 -13.47 1.59
N LYS A 148 -13.93 -13.34 2.51
CA LYS A 148 -15.02 -12.36 2.36
C LYS A 148 -14.50 -10.92 2.25
N ARG A 149 -13.27 -10.65 2.71
CA ARG A 149 -12.68 -9.31 2.82
C ARG A 149 -11.57 -9.07 1.83
N PHE A 150 -10.90 -10.12 1.38
CA PHE A 150 -9.68 -10.01 0.57
C PHE A 150 -9.71 -10.92 -0.65
N GLN A 151 -9.06 -10.43 -1.69
CA GLN A 151 -8.74 -11.22 -2.88
C GLN A 151 -7.79 -12.39 -2.52
N PRO A 152 -7.69 -13.42 -3.37
CA PRO A 152 -6.73 -14.50 -3.20
C PRO A 152 -5.29 -13.99 -3.07
N THR A 153 -4.50 -14.73 -2.31
CA THR A 153 -3.05 -14.56 -2.26
C THR A 153 -2.45 -14.86 -3.62
N LYS A 154 -1.58 -13.96 -4.11
CA LYS A 154 -0.94 -14.08 -5.43
C LYS A 154 0.56 -13.89 -5.35
N LEU A 155 1.27 -14.72 -6.10
CA LEU A 155 2.70 -14.59 -6.38
C LEU A 155 2.88 -14.06 -7.80
N ILE A 156 3.77 -13.08 -7.97
CA ILE A 156 4.17 -12.54 -9.27
C ILE A 156 5.68 -12.55 -9.36
N ILE A 157 6.23 -13.26 -10.34
CA ILE A 157 7.65 -13.22 -10.70
C ILE A 157 7.91 -11.90 -11.43
N THR A 158 8.95 -11.18 -11.03
CA THR A 158 9.26 -9.85 -11.56
C THR A 158 10.58 -9.78 -12.30
N SER A 159 11.49 -10.76 -12.09
CA SER A 159 12.78 -10.83 -12.77
C SER A 159 13.34 -12.25 -12.71
N ILE A 160 14.03 -12.64 -13.76
CA ILE A 160 14.85 -13.84 -13.85
C ILE A 160 16.17 -13.41 -14.48
N ASP A 161 17.29 -13.73 -13.85
CA ASP A 161 18.62 -13.33 -14.29
C ASP A 161 19.64 -14.43 -13.96
N SER A 162 20.43 -14.83 -14.94
CA SER A 162 21.56 -15.77 -14.76
C SER A 162 22.91 -15.06 -14.76
N SER A 163 22.94 -13.76 -15.11
CA SER A 163 24.16 -12.97 -15.36
C SER A 163 25.09 -13.64 -16.38
N ASN A 164 24.55 -14.48 -17.25
CA ASN A 164 25.31 -15.22 -18.27
C ASN A 164 25.00 -14.61 -19.65
N PHE A 165 26.06 -14.08 -20.29
CA PHE A 165 25.98 -13.42 -21.61
C PHE A 165 26.65 -14.24 -22.70
N THR A 166 27.11 -15.48 -22.41
CA THR A 166 27.81 -16.35 -23.35
C THR A 166 26.98 -17.59 -23.66
N SER A 167 26.93 -17.99 -24.92
CA SER A 167 26.12 -19.13 -25.37
C SER A 167 26.76 -20.51 -25.12
N ASN A 168 28.06 -20.56 -24.80
CA ASN A 168 28.81 -21.79 -24.61
C ASN A 168 29.10 -22.14 -23.13
N ILE A 169 28.47 -21.40 -22.17
CA ILE A 169 28.64 -21.63 -20.73
C ILE A 169 27.29 -21.94 -20.10
N ILE A 170 27.23 -23.02 -19.33
CA ILE A 170 26.14 -23.31 -18.39
C ILE A 170 26.35 -22.42 -17.14
N PRO A 171 25.38 -21.62 -16.70
CA PRO A 171 25.56 -20.74 -15.53
C PRO A 171 25.62 -21.53 -14.22
N GLY A 172 26.38 -21.03 -13.24
CA GLY A 172 26.46 -21.63 -11.90
C GLY A 172 25.31 -21.24 -10.97
N LYS A 173 24.51 -20.24 -11.34
CA LYS A 173 23.30 -19.83 -10.59
C LYS A 173 22.29 -19.09 -11.46
N VAL A 174 21.04 -19.07 -11.00
CA VAL A 174 19.98 -18.21 -11.53
C VAL A 174 19.31 -17.48 -10.38
N GLU A 175 19.12 -16.17 -10.52
CA GLU A 175 18.41 -15.33 -9.57
C GLU A 175 16.96 -15.09 -10.05
N ILE A 176 16.00 -15.27 -9.16
CA ILE A 176 14.58 -15.05 -9.42
C ILE A 176 14.03 -14.10 -8.36
N ARG A 177 13.48 -12.97 -8.81
CA ARG A 177 12.80 -12.01 -7.93
C ARG A 177 11.31 -12.15 -8.10
N PHE A 178 10.59 -12.20 -6.98
CA PHE A 178 9.13 -12.25 -6.99
C PHE A 178 8.54 -11.59 -5.76
N ASN A 179 7.27 -11.19 -5.89
CA ASN A 179 6.50 -10.60 -4.80
C ASN A 179 5.27 -11.46 -4.51
N VAL A 180 4.96 -11.65 -3.24
CA VAL A 180 3.72 -12.29 -2.79
C VAL A 180 2.83 -11.26 -2.10
N ARG A 181 1.60 -11.10 -2.61
CA ARG A 181 0.52 -10.35 -1.98
C ARG A 181 -0.42 -11.31 -1.29
N PHE A 182 -0.43 -11.31 0.05
CA PHE A 182 -1.18 -12.28 0.83
C PHE A 182 -2.32 -11.63 1.62
N ASN A 183 -3.38 -12.39 1.82
CA ASN A 183 -4.60 -11.97 2.50
C ASN A 183 -4.58 -12.35 3.99
N ASP A 184 -5.71 -12.20 4.65
CA ASP A 184 -5.92 -12.43 6.10
C ASP A 184 -5.91 -13.92 6.53
N LYS A 185 -5.78 -14.85 5.56
CA LYS A 185 -5.64 -16.30 5.87
C LYS A 185 -4.21 -16.69 6.24
N PHE A 186 -3.24 -15.80 5.98
CA PHE A 186 -1.82 -16.04 6.23
C PHE A 186 -1.20 -14.85 6.96
N ASN A 187 -0.21 -15.14 7.79
CA ASN A 187 0.81 -14.19 8.17
C ASN A 187 2.06 -14.36 7.30
N SER A 188 2.98 -13.41 7.38
CA SER A 188 4.20 -13.42 6.56
C SER A 188 5.04 -14.68 6.76
N GLN A 189 5.17 -15.17 7.99
CA GLN A 189 5.96 -16.36 8.29
C GLN A 189 5.36 -17.64 7.67
N GLN A 190 4.03 -17.76 7.67
CA GLN A 190 3.34 -18.88 7.02
C GLN A 190 3.57 -18.88 5.50
N VAL A 191 3.52 -17.69 4.87
CA VAL A 191 3.82 -17.54 3.45
C VAL A 191 5.27 -17.93 3.15
N ILE A 192 6.23 -17.43 3.95
CA ILE A 192 7.66 -17.75 3.78
C ILE A 192 7.88 -19.26 3.89
N ASN A 193 7.29 -19.91 4.88
CA ASN A 193 7.42 -21.35 5.09
C ASN A 193 6.81 -22.16 3.93
N LEU A 194 5.65 -21.71 3.41
CA LEU A 194 5.02 -22.35 2.27
C LEU A 194 5.87 -22.24 0.99
N ILE A 195 6.46 -21.07 0.73
CA ILE A 195 7.38 -20.85 -0.39
C ILE A 195 8.62 -21.75 -0.25
N LYS A 196 9.23 -21.80 0.95
CA LYS A 196 10.36 -22.71 1.21
C LYS A 196 10.01 -24.19 0.94
N LYS A 197 8.81 -24.62 1.40
CA LYS A 197 8.33 -26.00 1.16
C LYS A 197 8.19 -26.30 -0.33
N ARG A 198 7.60 -25.36 -1.10
CA ARG A 198 7.40 -25.49 -2.55
C ARG A 198 8.72 -25.60 -3.30
N ILE A 199 9.73 -24.78 -2.96
CA ILE A 199 11.05 -24.82 -3.60
C ILE A 199 11.78 -26.11 -3.21
N LYS A 200 11.76 -26.48 -1.92
CA LYS A 200 12.43 -27.68 -1.42
C LYS A 200 11.88 -28.98 -2.02
N SER A 201 10.64 -29.00 -2.51
CA SER A 201 10.08 -30.18 -3.20
C SER A 201 10.69 -30.40 -4.59
N VAL A 202 11.42 -29.41 -5.13
CA VAL A 202 12.05 -29.50 -6.44
C VAL A 202 13.59 -29.62 -6.30
N THR A 203 14.21 -28.78 -5.48
CA THR A 203 15.65 -28.75 -5.28
C THR A 203 16.01 -28.37 -3.85
N THR A 204 17.16 -28.88 -3.38
CA THR A 204 17.81 -28.46 -2.12
C THR A 204 18.94 -27.45 -2.37
N LYS A 205 19.37 -27.28 -3.63
CA LYS A 205 20.44 -26.37 -4.05
C LYS A 205 19.88 -24.98 -4.29
N TYR A 206 19.51 -24.26 -3.21
CA TYR A 206 19.01 -22.90 -3.33
C TYR A 206 19.34 -22.05 -2.10
N LYS A 207 19.32 -20.72 -2.30
CA LYS A 207 19.25 -19.72 -1.23
C LYS A 207 17.97 -18.90 -1.41
N LEU A 208 17.25 -18.64 -0.31
CA LEU A 208 16.06 -17.82 -0.33
C LEU A 208 16.17 -16.73 0.71
N SER A 209 16.12 -15.48 0.26
CA SER A 209 15.97 -14.32 1.10
C SER A 209 14.58 -13.70 0.94
N SER A 210 14.08 -13.07 2.00
CA SER A 210 12.76 -12.44 1.99
C SER A 210 12.78 -11.13 2.77
N LYS A 211 12.03 -10.14 2.28
CA LYS A 211 11.80 -8.85 2.96
C LYS A 211 10.30 -8.61 3.08
N VAL A 212 9.78 -8.70 4.30
CA VAL A 212 8.38 -8.40 4.61
C VAL A 212 8.20 -6.88 4.53
N SER A 213 7.30 -6.43 3.65
CA SER A 213 6.92 -5.02 3.55
C SER A 213 5.85 -4.66 4.58
N GLY A 214 4.98 -5.58 4.91
CA GLY A 214 3.95 -5.45 5.95
C GLY A 214 2.98 -6.62 5.95
N GLU A 215 2.30 -6.80 7.07
CA GLU A 215 1.21 -7.76 7.22
C GLU A 215 -0.07 -7.26 6.52
N SER A 216 -1.02 -8.16 6.31
CA SER A 216 -2.39 -7.77 5.94
C SER A 216 -3.07 -7.12 7.14
N PHE A 217 -3.89 -6.11 6.90
CA PHE A 217 -4.70 -5.50 7.94
C PHE A 217 -6.11 -5.21 7.44
N PHE A 218 -7.05 -5.13 8.39
CA PHE A 218 -8.45 -4.81 8.12
C PHE A 218 -9.00 -3.91 9.23
N ASN A 219 -9.73 -2.87 8.87
CA ASN A 219 -10.41 -2.01 9.82
C ASN A 219 -11.75 -2.63 10.24
N TYR A 220 -11.91 -2.84 11.53
CA TYR A 220 -13.15 -3.35 12.14
C TYR A 220 -14.05 -2.26 12.75
N SER A 221 -13.60 -0.99 12.73
CA SER A 221 -14.39 0.12 13.29
C SER A 221 -15.50 0.54 12.33
N ASN A 222 -16.73 0.20 12.68
CA ASN A 222 -17.90 0.70 11.97
C ASN A 222 -18.04 2.23 12.13
N ILE A 223 -17.78 2.78 13.33
CA ILE A 223 -17.86 4.22 13.59
C ILE A 223 -17.00 5.01 12.60
N LEU A 224 -15.73 4.61 12.43
CA LEU A 224 -14.79 5.26 11.52
C LEU A 224 -15.26 5.15 10.06
N THR A 225 -15.65 3.94 9.64
CA THR A 225 -16.08 3.66 8.27
C THR A 225 -17.38 4.37 7.94
N ASP A 226 -18.40 4.27 8.81
CA ASP A 226 -19.73 4.84 8.58
C ASP A 226 -19.68 6.37 8.59
N SER A 227 -18.87 6.99 9.45
CA SER A 227 -18.66 8.43 9.46
C SER A 227 -18.08 8.91 8.14
N LEU A 228 -17.10 8.19 7.59
CA LEU A 228 -16.52 8.55 6.29
C LEU A 228 -17.48 8.29 5.13
N VAL A 229 -18.22 7.18 5.12
CA VAL A 229 -19.25 6.87 4.11
C VAL A 229 -20.31 7.96 4.09
N ARG A 230 -20.84 8.37 5.25
CA ARG A 230 -21.81 9.47 5.36
C ARG A 230 -21.25 10.78 4.81
N SER A 231 -20.01 11.13 5.16
CA SER A 231 -19.35 12.36 4.70
C SER A 231 -19.21 12.39 3.18
N ILE A 232 -18.77 11.29 2.58
CA ILE A 232 -18.68 11.15 1.13
C ILE A 232 -20.03 11.28 0.47
N LYS A 233 -21.02 10.57 0.98
CA LYS A 233 -22.40 10.60 0.42
C LYS A 233 -23.02 12.00 0.49
N THR A 234 -22.81 12.72 1.58
CA THR A 234 -23.31 14.09 1.75
C THR A 234 -22.73 15.02 0.68
N VAL A 235 -21.43 14.95 0.42
CA VAL A 235 -20.74 15.88 -0.49
C VAL A 235 -20.82 15.46 -1.95
N THR A 236 -20.74 14.16 -2.24
CA THR A 236 -20.62 13.66 -3.62
C THR A 236 -21.87 12.98 -4.17
N ARG A 237 -22.82 12.64 -3.31
CA ARG A 237 -23.99 11.80 -3.61
C ARG A 237 -23.63 10.37 -4.05
N CYS A 238 -22.36 9.95 -3.87
CA CYS A 238 -21.88 8.60 -4.19
C CYS A 238 -21.92 7.71 -2.95
N ASN A 239 -22.23 6.43 -3.15
CA ASN A 239 -21.98 5.39 -2.15
C ASN A 239 -20.61 4.78 -2.45
N PRO A 240 -19.61 4.95 -1.58
CA PRO A 240 -18.27 4.43 -1.84
C PRO A 240 -18.22 2.91 -1.69
N ILE A 241 -17.39 2.27 -2.51
CA ILE A 241 -17.04 0.85 -2.36
C ILE A 241 -16.04 0.72 -1.24
N LEU A 242 -16.31 -0.16 -0.27
CA LEU A 242 -15.35 -0.56 0.76
C LEU A 242 -14.42 -1.63 0.21
N SER A 243 -13.11 -1.36 0.17
CA SER A 243 -12.17 -2.17 -0.58
C SER A 243 -10.89 -2.46 0.20
N THR A 244 -10.31 -3.64 -0.04
CA THR A 244 -8.99 -4.05 0.46
C THR A 244 -7.96 -4.20 -0.66
N THR A 245 -8.31 -3.77 -1.88
CA THR A 245 -7.46 -3.90 -3.08
C THR A 245 -6.34 -2.85 -3.10
N GLY A 246 -5.36 -3.06 -3.98
CA GLY A 246 -4.27 -2.12 -4.26
C GLY A 246 -2.94 -2.47 -3.61
N GLY A 247 -2.03 -1.50 -3.65
CA GLY A 247 -0.68 -1.61 -3.09
C GLY A 247 -0.65 -1.52 -1.57
N THR A 248 0.53 -1.57 -0.98
CA THR A 248 0.74 -1.29 0.44
C THR A 248 0.78 0.23 0.67
N SER A 249 0.35 0.65 1.86
CA SER A 249 0.42 2.04 2.34
C SER A 249 0.95 2.08 3.77
N ASP A 250 1.20 3.26 4.31
CA ASP A 250 1.64 3.42 5.68
C ASP A 250 0.55 3.13 6.73
N ALA A 251 -0.72 3.03 6.30
CA ALA A 251 -1.83 2.56 7.12
C ALA A 251 -1.54 1.19 7.78
N ARG A 252 -0.74 0.32 7.14
CA ARG A 252 -0.31 -0.97 7.70
C ARG A 252 0.44 -0.86 9.03
N PHE A 253 1.18 0.23 9.26
CA PHE A 253 1.89 0.47 10.51
C PHE A 253 0.97 1.11 11.55
N ILE A 254 0.09 2.00 11.11
CA ILE A 254 -0.88 2.69 11.95
C ILE A 254 -1.92 1.71 12.49
N SER A 255 -2.30 0.70 11.70
CA SER A 255 -3.24 -0.35 12.12
C SER A 255 -2.78 -1.16 13.35
N GLU A 256 -1.49 -1.08 13.72
CA GLU A 256 -0.96 -1.68 14.95
C GLU A 256 -1.37 -0.93 16.23
N ILE A 257 -1.84 0.31 16.10
CA ILE A 257 -2.13 1.17 17.27
C ILE A 257 -3.56 1.70 17.31
N CYS A 258 -4.24 1.78 16.16
CA CYS A 258 -5.63 2.21 16.09
C CYS A 258 -6.33 1.74 14.81
N PRO A 259 -7.69 1.73 14.77
CA PRO A 259 -8.46 1.59 13.55
C PRO A 259 -8.06 2.64 12.52
N VAL A 260 -7.88 2.21 11.26
CA VAL A 260 -7.42 3.07 10.18
C VAL A 260 -8.20 2.81 8.90
N VAL A 261 -8.58 3.88 8.20
CA VAL A 261 -9.12 3.84 6.84
C VAL A 261 -8.33 4.79 5.95
N GLU A 262 -8.39 4.57 4.65
CA GLU A 262 -7.71 5.43 3.68
C GLU A 262 -8.73 6.01 2.71
N PHE A 263 -8.65 7.31 2.49
CA PHE A 263 -9.46 8.02 1.52
C PHE A 263 -8.79 9.33 1.11
N GLY A 264 -8.62 9.53 -0.19
CA GLY A 264 -8.02 10.74 -0.76
C GLY A 264 -8.48 10.98 -2.19
N LEU A 265 -7.62 11.54 -3.00
CA LEU A 265 -7.92 11.94 -4.37
C LEU A 265 -8.00 10.76 -5.35
N VAL A 266 -8.20 11.08 -6.62
CA VAL A 266 -8.16 10.13 -7.72
C VAL A 266 -6.71 9.81 -8.05
N GLY A 267 -6.35 8.51 -7.96
CA GLY A 267 -4.97 8.03 -8.14
C GLY A 267 -4.52 7.82 -9.60
N LYS A 268 -5.28 8.28 -10.59
CA LYS A 268 -5.07 7.96 -12.01
C LYS A 268 -3.71 8.41 -12.56
N THR A 269 -3.16 9.47 -12.02
CA THR A 269 -1.87 10.06 -12.45
C THR A 269 -0.75 9.93 -11.40
N MET A 270 -1.02 9.29 -10.24
CA MET A 270 0.00 9.07 -9.23
C MET A 270 1.20 8.31 -9.79
N HIS A 271 2.41 8.66 -9.37
CA HIS A 271 3.70 8.12 -9.81
C HIS A 271 4.01 8.30 -11.31
N LYS A 272 3.17 9.01 -12.06
CA LYS A 272 3.38 9.28 -13.48
C LYS A 272 4.05 10.63 -13.71
N VAL A 273 4.58 10.81 -14.92
CA VAL A 273 4.94 12.15 -15.45
C VAL A 273 3.65 12.95 -15.60
N ASN A 274 3.72 14.25 -15.38
CA ASN A 274 2.57 15.16 -15.43
C ASN A 274 1.46 14.75 -14.42
N GLU A 275 1.87 14.35 -13.22
CA GLU A 275 0.95 14.12 -12.11
C GLU A 275 0.07 15.34 -11.88
N MET A 276 -1.23 15.13 -11.76
CA MET A 276 -2.19 16.23 -11.65
C MET A 276 -3.43 15.84 -10.85
N VAL A 277 -4.16 16.86 -10.41
CA VAL A 277 -5.47 16.74 -9.76
C VAL A 277 -6.42 17.82 -10.27
N GLU A 278 -7.71 17.52 -10.36
CA GLU A 278 -8.73 18.51 -10.67
C GLU A 278 -9.01 19.40 -9.45
N ILE A 279 -8.97 20.72 -9.62
CA ILE A 279 -9.23 21.69 -8.53
C ILE A 279 -10.59 21.45 -7.88
N ARG A 280 -11.63 21.13 -8.68
CA ARG A 280 -12.94 20.78 -8.13
C ARG A 280 -12.91 19.57 -7.19
N SER A 281 -11.99 18.63 -7.42
CA SER A 281 -11.81 17.46 -6.54
C SER A 281 -11.13 17.85 -5.23
N ILE A 282 -10.21 18.82 -5.24
CA ILE A 282 -9.59 19.38 -4.03
C ILE A 282 -10.69 19.98 -3.12
N ASN A 283 -11.51 20.86 -3.68
CA ASN A 283 -12.59 21.53 -2.94
C ASN A 283 -13.61 20.53 -2.35
N LYS A 284 -13.94 19.48 -3.13
CA LYS A 284 -14.82 18.42 -2.63
C LYS A 284 -14.16 17.59 -1.53
N LEU A 285 -12.88 17.27 -1.67
CA LEU A 285 -12.14 16.51 -0.65
C LEU A 285 -12.07 17.27 0.67
N THR A 286 -11.79 18.57 0.63
CA THR A 286 -11.82 19.45 1.80
C THR A 286 -13.19 19.40 2.50
N LYS A 287 -14.29 19.51 1.74
CA LYS A 287 -15.65 19.39 2.29
C LYS A 287 -15.92 18.00 2.89
N ILE A 288 -15.41 16.93 2.28
CA ILE A 288 -15.57 15.57 2.82
C ILE A 288 -14.82 15.43 4.14
N TYR A 289 -13.57 15.91 4.21
CA TYR A 289 -12.79 15.87 5.45
C TYR A 289 -13.40 16.73 6.55
N HIS A 290 -13.90 17.91 6.23
CA HIS A 290 -14.61 18.75 7.19
C HIS A 290 -15.84 18.04 7.75
N GLN A 291 -16.71 17.47 6.88
CA GLN A 291 -17.88 16.72 7.31
C GLN A 291 -17.49 15.47 8.12
N PHE A 292 -16.37 14.81 7.77
CA PHE A 292 -15.86 13.67 8.51
C PHE A 292 -15.43 14.06 9.93
N ILE A 293 -14.70 15.16 10.11
CA ILE A 293 -14.32 15.71 11.41
C ILE A 293 -15.57 15.98 12.24
N LYS A 294 -16.57 16.65 11.67
CA LYS A 294 -17.86 16.92 12.34
C LYS A 294 -18.53 15.62 12.79
N ASN A 295 -18.59 14.61 11.94
CA ASN A 295 -19.21 13.34 12.26
C ASN A 295 -18.45 12.54 13.37
N ILE A 296 -17.17 12.79 13.55
CA ILE A 296 -16.35 12.14 14.60
C ILE A 296 -16.50 12.87 15.94
N PHE A 297 -16.41 14.20 15.95
CA PHE A 297 -16.28 14.98 17.20
C PHE A 297 -17.60 15.55 17.69
N LEU A 298 -18.50 15.91 16.79
CA LEU A 298 -19.81 16.38 17.19
C LEU A 298 -20.73 15.16 17.28
N LYS A 299 -20.94 14.65 18.49
CA LYS A 299 -21.93 13.58 18.74
C LYS A 299 -23.24 14.05 18.12
N ASN A 300 -23.66 13.41 17.07
CA ASN A 300 -24.89 13.74 16.39
C ASN A 300 -26.06 13.61 17.35
N GLU A 301 -26.90 14.64 17.40
CA GLU A 301 -28.28 14.64 17.91
C GLU A 301 -29.21 13.63 17.19
N PHE A 302 -28.67 12.76 16.32
CA PHE A 302 -29.38 11.79 15.48
C PHE A 302 -29.45 10.36 16.03
N ASN A 303 -29.11 10.16 17.31
CA ASN A 303 -29.45 8.93 18.04
C ASN A 303 -30.58 9.23 19.04
N LYS A 304 -31.67 9.83 18.57
CA LYS A 304 -32.97 9.76 19.19
C LYS A 304 -33.91 8.95 18.33
#